data_e850e93d1672fffaca007ec4dfb875f9
#
_entry.id   e850e93d1672fffaca007ec4dfb875f9
#
_cell.length_a   1.000
_cell.length_b   1.000
_cell.length_c   1.000
_cell.angle_alpha   90.00
_cell.angle_beta   90.00
_cell.angle_gamma   90.00
#
_symmetry.space_group_name_H-M   'P 1'
#
loop_
_entity.id
_entity.type
_entity.pdbx_description
1 polymer ?
#
loop_
_entity_poly.entity_id
_entity_poly.type
_entity_poly.pdbx_seq_one_letter_code
_entity_poly.pdbx_strand_id
1 'polypeptide(L)'
;MFGKRKAIVGLDIGSSQIKVVELTGYPKAASILKVGIAPLLPDAIVDGEVMDREVVIDTIKALYDKFAIQAKDVVIAISGRGVIVKKITMDKMKRSDVQEQIRWEAEQHVPFDIDNVSLAFEIVNPDAGEGQMEVLL
;
A
#
# COMPACT_ATOMS: atom_id res chain seq x y z
N MET A 1 0.04 15.68 -30.66
CA MET A 1 -0.13 16.16 -29.28
C MET A 1 0.34 15.04 -28.35
N PHE A 2 1.55 15.11 -27.82
CA PHE A 2 2.04 14.10 -26.87
C PHE A 2 1.30 14.31 -25.56
N GLY A 3 0.42 13.37 -25.19
CA GLY A 3 -0.25 13.41 -23.89
C GLY A 3 0.79 13.47 -22.77
N LYS A 4 0.68 14.44 -21.85
CA LYS A 4 1.51 14.51 -20.65
C LYS A 4 1.36 13.17 -19.92
N ARG A 5 2.46 12.44 -19.80
CA ARG A 5 2.49 11.22 -18.98
C ARG A 5 2.10 11.60 -17.56
N LYS A 6 1.09 10.94 -17.01
CA LYS A 6 0.57 11.21 -15.68
C LYS A 6 1.68 10.95 -14.66
N ALA A 7 1.93 11.92 -13.80
CA ALA A 7 2.86 11.74 -12.69
C ALA A 7 2.15 11.03 -11.54
N ILE A 8 2.88 10.21 -10.80
CA ILE A 8 2.43 9.49 -9.61
C ILE A 8 3.42 9.74 -8.48
N VAL A 9 2.93 9.81 -7.27
CA VAL A 9 3.74 10.00 -6.07
C VAL A 9 3.75 8.74 -5.23
N GLY A 10 4.94 8.23 -4.90
CA GLY A 10 5.15 7.29 -3.80
C GLY A 10 5.37 8.07 -2.53
N LEU A 11 4.59 7.80 -1.48
CA LEU A 11 4.69 8.44 -0.18
C LEU A 11 4.91 7.37 0.90
N ASP A 12 6.06 7.45 1.56
CA ASP A 12 6.44 6.61 2.70
C ASP A 12 6.31 7.41 3.99
N ILE A 13 5.34 7.04 4.82
CA ILE A 13 5.04 7.69 6.09
C ILE A 13 5.60 6.82 7.21
N GLY A 14 6.83 7.12 7.64
CA GLY A 14 7.51 6.43 8.73
C GLY A 14 7.42 7.17 10.05
N SER A 15 7.78 6.51 11.15
CA SER A 15 7.71 7.08 12.51
C SER A 15 8.69 8.23 12.77
N SER A 16 9.80 8.30 12.02
CA SER A 16 10.82 9.32 12.22
C SER A 16 10.96 10.30 11.06
N GLN A 17 10.45 9.95 9.88
CA GLN A 17 10.56 10.76 8.67
C GLN A 17 9.51 10.38 7.64
N ILE A 18 9.10 11.35 6.84
CA ILE A 18 8.26 11.16 5.67
C ILE A 18 9.12 11.32 4.42
N LYS A 19 8.96 10.40 3.46
CA LYS A 19 9.67 10.41 2.19
C LYS A 19 8.69 10.50 1.04
N VAL A 20 9.06 11.20 0.00
CA VAL A 20 8.24 11.35 -1.20
C VAL A 20 9.09 11.19 -2.45
N VAL A 21 8.56 10.47 -3.43
CA VAL A 21 9.15 10.32 -4.76
C VAL A 21 8.09 10.58 -5.82
N GLU A 22 8.29 11.57 -6.67
CA GLU A 22 7.44 11.81 -7.83
C GLU A 22 8.02 11.13 -9.06
N LEU A 23 7.22 10.29 -9.71
CA LEU A 23 7.58 9.52 -10.90
C LEU A 23 6.71 9.90 -12.09
N THR A 24 7.27 9.76 -13.29
CA THR A 24 6.51 9.80 -14.56
C THR A 24 6.85 8.58 -15.42
N GLY A 25 5.96 8.23 -16.35
CA GLY A 25 6.20 7.13 -17.31
C GLY A 25 5.96 5.72 -16.77
N TYR A 26 5.53 5.60 -15.52
CA TYR A 26 5.16 4.33 -14.90
C TYR A 26 3.98 3.67 -15.65
N PRO A 27 3.92 2.32 -15.77
CA PRO A 27 4.92 1.33 -15.31
C PRO A 27 6.04 1.01 -16.32
N LYS A 28 5.95 1.46 -17.57
CA LYS A 28 6.83 0.95 -18.65
C LYS A 28 8.22 1.58 -18.71
N ALA A 29 8.33 2.87 -18.39
CA ALA A 29 9.59 3.62 -18.45
C ALA A 29 9.59 4.71 -17.37
N ALA A 30 9.63 4.28 -16.10
CA ALA A 30 9.60 5.19 -14.97
C ALA A 30 10.85 6.08 -14.93
N SER A 31 10.63 7.37 -14.72
CA SER A 31 11.68 8.35 -14.48
C SER A 31 11.36 9.12 -13.20
N ILE A 32 12.35 9.31 -12.36
CA ILE A 32 12.23 10.10 -11.13
C ILE A 32 12.24 11.58 -11.52
N LEU A 33 11.22 12.29 -11.07
CA LEU A 33 11.14 13.74 -11.23
C LEU A 33 11.61 14.48 -10.00
N LYS A 34 11.22 14.00 -8.81
CA LYS A 34 11.52 14.65 -7.53
C LYS A 34 11.66 13.62 -6.43
N VAL A 35 12.51 13.93 -5.46
CA VAL A 35 12.70 13.16 -4.24
C VAL A 35 12.75 14.14 -3.08
N GLY A 36 12.02 13.84 -2.01
CA GLY A 36 12.03 14.65 -0.80
C GLY A 36 11.98 13.79 0.45
N ILE A 37 12.61 14.32 1.51
CA ILE A 37 12.58 13.74 2.86
C ILE A 37 12.37 14.87 3.84
N ALA A 38 11.49 14.66 4.82
CA ALA A 38 11.32 15.54 5.96
C ALA A 38 11.32 14.71 7.26
N PRO A 39 11.99 15.21 8.31
CA PRO A 39 11.88 14.61 9.62
C PRO A 39 10.45 14.77 10.16
N LEU A 40 9.99 13.78 10.90
CA LEU A 40 8.74 13.83 11.64
C LEU A 40 9.06 14.04 13.12
N LEU A 41 8.22 14.79 13.82
CA LEU A 41 8.38 14.95 15.26
C LEU A 41 8.25 13.62 15.97
N PRO A 42 9.00 13.39 17.07
CA PRO A 42 8.84 12.20 17.88
C PRO A 42 7.38 11.98 18.31
N ASP A 43 6.98 10.74 18.44
CA ASP A 43 5.66 10.32 18.89
C ASP A 43 4.47 10.72 17.99
N ALA A 44 4.69 11.37 16.86
CA ALA A 44 3.62 11.62 15.90
C ALA A 44 3.08 10.33 15.26
N ILE A 45 3.93 9.31 15.16
CA ILE A 45 3.55 7.94 14.76
C ILE A 45 4.24 6.95 15.70
N VAL A 46 3.44 6.11 16.36
CA VAL A 46 3.90 5.08 17.31
C VAL A 46 3.34 3.72 16.87
N ASP A 47 4.20 2.72 16.74
CA ASP A 47 3.82 1.35 16.31
C ASP A 47 2.99 1.30 15.00
N GLY A 48 3.21 2.27 14.09
CA GLY A 48 2.47 2.39 12.84
C GLY A 48 1.11 3.10 12.95
N GLU A 49 0.73 3.57 14.14
CA GLU A 49 -0.48 4.34 14.37
C GLU A 49 -0.18 5.84 14.42
N VAL A 50 -1.00 6.64 13.74
CA VAL A 50 -0.88 8.10 13.71
C VAL A 50 -1.46 8.67 14.99
N MET A 51 -0.59 9.17 15.88
CA MET A 51 -0.95 9.79 17.16
C MET A 51 -1.21 11.29 17.00
N ASP A 52 -0.41 11.98 16.17
CA ASP A 52 -0.60 13.39 15.86
C ASP A 52 -0.84 13.58 14.36
N ARG A 53 -2.11 13.65 14.03
CA ARG A 53 -2.57 13.78 12.65
C ARG A 53 -2.16 15.12 12.02
N GLU A 54 -2.17 16.20 12.79
CA GLU A 54 -1.88 17.55 12.27
C GLU A 54 -0.40 17.66 11.90
N VAL A 55 0.50 17.18 12.75
CA VAL A 55 1.94 17.13 12.47
C VAL A 55 2.24 16.33 11.21
N VAL A 56 1.60 15.17 11.03
CA VAL A 56 1.80 14.35 9.82
C VAL A 56 1.31 15.08 8.57
N ILE A 57 0.11 15.68 8.63
CA ILE A 57 -0.47 16.43 7.50
C ILE A 57 0.42 17.60 7.12
N ASP A 58 0.86 18.38 8.09
CA ASP A 58 1.66 19.59 7.82
C ASP A 58 3.05 19.23 7.30
N THR A 59 3.65 18.13 7.78
CA THR A 59 4.91 17.62 7.23
C THR A 59 4.76 17.20 5.76
N ILE A 60 3.66 16.51 5.41
CA ILE A 60 3.37 16.14 4.02
C ILE A 60 3.18 17.39 3.16
N LYS A 61 2.38 18.36 3.61
CA LYS A 61 2.17 19.62 2.88
C LYS A 61 3.49 20.36 2.65
N ALA A 62 4.31 20.49 3.68
CA ALA A 62 5.62 21.13 3.58
C ALA A 62 6.54 20.43 2.56
N LEU A 63 6.50 19.09 2.46
CA LEU A 63 7.23 18.35 1.42
C LEU A 63 6.70 18.67 0.02
N TYR A 64 5.39 18.68 -0.16
CA TYR A 64 4.77 18.99 -1.45
C TYR A 64 5.10 20.40 -1.90
N ASP A 65 5.03 21.38 -1.01
CA ASP A 65 5.34 22.78 -1.30
C ASP A 65 6.84 22.97 -1.60
N LYS A 66 7.72 22.43 -0.75
CA LYS A 66 9.17 22.53 -0.89
C LYS A 66 9.68 22.00 -2.22
N PHE A 67 9.12 20.87 -2.68
CA PHE A 67 9.54 20.22 -3.92
C PHE A 67 8.61 20.55 -5.10
N ALA A 68 7.65 21.46 -4.92
CA ALA A 68 6.65 21.85 -5.92
C ALA A 68 5.99 20.63 -6.58
N ILE A 69 5.57 19.64 -5.77
CA ILE A 69 4.89 18.43 -6.22
C ILE A 69 3.44 18.80 -6.55
N GLN A 70 3.00 18.47 -7.75
CA GLN A 70 1.64 18.79 -8.21
C GLN A 70 0.79 17.54 -8.49
N ALA A 71 1.41 16.39 -8.53
CA ALA A 71 0.71 15.13 -8.76
C ALA A 71 -0.21 14.81 -7.58
N LYS A 72 -1.45 14.44 -7.90
CA LYS A 72 -2.49 14.12 -6.92
C LYS A 72 -2.71 12.62 -6.73
N ASP A 73 -2.18 11.81 -7.67
CA ASP A 73 -2.24 10.37 -7.54
C ASP A 73 -1.09 9.92 -6.66
N VAL A 74 -1.44 9.31 -5.53
CA VAL A 74 -0.49 8.89 -4.50
C VAL A 74 -0.60 7.40 -4.26
N VAL A 75 0.54 6.74 -4.14
CA VAL A 75 0.67 5.37 -3.66
C VAL A 75 1.31 5.41 -2.28
N ILE A 76 0.67 4.77 -1.34
CA ILE A 76 1.17 4.59 0.03
C ILE A 76 1.24 3.11 0.37
N ALA A 77 2.07 2.75 1.34
CA ALA A 77 2.01 1.48 2.04
C ALA A 77 1.43 1.70 3.44
N ILE A 78 0.63 0.76 3.88
CA ILE A 78 0.09 0.74 5.24
C ILE A 78 0.70 -0.42 6.01
N SER A 79 0.98 -0.21 7.29
CA SER A 79 1.53 -1.21 8.21
C SER A 79 0.97 -0.98 9.62
N GLY A 80 1.38 -1.82 10.57
CA GLY A 80 0.96 -1.72 11.96
C GLY A 80 -0.09 -2.76 12.35
N ARG A 81 -0.68 -2.59 13.52
CA ARG A 81 -1.59 -3.60 14.14
C ARG A 81 -2.89 -3.82 13.38
N GLY A 82 -3.32 -2.83 12.58
CA GLY A 82 -4.51 -2.93 11.74
C GLY A 82 -4.30 -3.65 10.42
N VAL A 83 -3.08 -4.15 10.13
CA VAL A 83 -2.75 -4.85 8.88
C VAL A 83 -2.37 -6.28 9.17
N ILE A 84 -3.08 -7.20 8.54
CA ILE A 84 -2.77 -8.63 8.59
C ILE A 84 -2.31 -9.07 7.22
N VAL A 85 -1.14 -9.70 7.17
CA VAL A 85 -0.64 -10.36 5.96
C VAL A 85 -0.50 -11.85 6.28
N LYS A 86 -1.23 -12.69 5.55
CA LYS A 86 -1.23 -14.12 5.79
C LYS A 86 -1.17 -14.89 4.48
N LYS A 87 -0.28 -15.87 4.41
CA LYS A 87 -0.25 -16.85 3.32
C LYS A 87 -1.13 -18.03 3.68
N ILE A 88 -2.05 -18.37 2.80
CA ILE A 88 -2.94 -19.53 2.92
C ILE A 88 -2.76 -20.46 1.73
N THR A 89 -3.13 -21.72 1.91
CA THR A 89 -3.19 -22.71 0.84
C THR A 89 -4.66 -23.03 0.60
N MET A 90 -5.06 -23.04 -0.67
CA MET A 90 -6.42 -23.35 -1.08
C MET A 90 -6.42 -24.15 -2.39
N ASP A 91 -7.57 -24.70 -2.78
CA ASP A 91 -7.69 -25.44 -4.03
C ASP A 91 -7.36 -24.57 -5.24
N LYS A 92 -6.68 -25.16 -6.21
CA LYS A 92 -6.28 -24.49 -7.44
C LYS A 92 -7.50 -24.13 -8.27
N MET A 93 -7.66 -22.83 -8.54
CA MET A 93 -8.76 -22.30 -9.34
C MET A 93 -8.34 -21.05 -10.11
N LYS A 94 -9.23 -20.52 -10.93
CA LYS A 94 -8.99 -19.25 -11.66
C LYS A 94 -9.06 -18.07 -10.69
N ARG A 95 -8.36 -16.99 -11.03
CA ARG A 95 -8.36 -15.74 -10.20
C ARG A 95 -9.79 -15.19 -9.99
N SER A 96 -10.70 -15.34 -10.96
CA SER A 96 -12.12 -14.96 -10.82
C SER A 96 -12.80 -15.72 -9.67
N ASP A 97 -12.55 -17.02 -9.60
CA ASP A 97 -13.19 -17.90 -8.64
C ASP A 97 -12.60 -17.67 -7.24
N VAL A 98 -11.28 -17.39 -7.17
CA VAL A 98 -10.63 -16.91 -5.92
C VAL A 98 -11.31 -15.64 -5.41
N GLN A 99 -11.58 -14.67 -6.29
CA GLN A 99 -12.22 -13.41 -5.91
C GLN A 99 -13.60 -13.63 -5.23
N GLU A 100 -14.32 -14.66 -5.62
CA GLU A 100 -15.61 -14.99 -5.03
C GLU A 100 -15.48 -15.73 -3.70
N GLN A 101 -14.48 -16.61 -3.58
CA GLN A 101 -14.29 -17.48 -2.41
C GLN A 101 -13.41 -16.88 -1.34
N ILE A 102 -12.52 -15.96 -1.68
CA ILE A 102 -11.48 -15.46 -0.78
C ILE A 102 -12.02 -14.84 0.50
N ARG A 103 -13.22 -14.28 0.46
CA ARG A 103 -13.87 -13.72 1.64
C ARG A 103 -14.18 -14.80 2.68
N TRP A 104 -14.69 -15.93 2.23
CA TRP A 104 -14.97 -17.10 3.06
C TRP A 104 -13.70 -17.70 3.66
N GLU A 105 -12.67 -17.83 2.85
CA GLU A 105 -11.37 -18.30 3.33
C GLU A 105 -10.77 -17.33 4.36
N ALA A 106 -10.87 -16.03 4.11
CA ALA A 106 -10.35 -15.01 5.01
C ALA A 106 -11.02 -15.04 6.40
N GLU A 107 -12.33 -15.29 6.49
CA GLU A 107 -13.06 -15.40 7.76
C GLU A 107 -12.43 -16.41 8.72
N GLN A 108 -11.87 -17.50 8.20
CA GLN A 108 -11.23 -18.54 9.02
C GLN A 108 -9.86 -18.13 9.54
N HIS A 109 -9.27 -17.09 8.97
CA HIS A 109 -7.89 -16.72 9.20
C HIS A 109 -7.70 -15.33 9.81
N VAL A 110 -8.73 -14.48 9.80
CA VAL A 110 -8.70 -13.11 10.28
C VAL A 110 -9.47 -13.01 11.60
N PRO A 111 -8.87 -12.49 12.70
CA PRO A 111 -9.53 -12.41 14.00
C PRO A 111 -10.48 -11.20 14.12
N PHE A 112 -10.92 -10.66 13.01
CA PHE A 112 -11.84 -9.53 12.92
C PHE A 112 -13.08 -9.90 12.10
N ASP A 113 -14.15 -9.17 12.34
CA ASP A 113 -15.32 -9.24 11.49
C ASP A 113 -14.97 -8.81 10.06
N ILE A 114 -15.15 -9.72 9.11
CA ILE A 114 -14.77 -9.55 7.70
C ILE A 114 -15.51 -8.37 7.04
N ASP A 115 -16.66 -7.97 7.58
CA ASP A 115 -17.39 -6.80 7.10
C ASP A 115 -16.74 -5.47 7.45
N ASN A 116 -15.85 -5.48 8.44
CA ASN A 116 -15.15 -4.30 8.94
C ASN A 116 -13.70 -4.19 8.42
N VAL A 117 -13.27 -5.06 7.49
CA VAL A 117 -11.92 -5.03 6.93
C VAL A 117 -11.93 -4.80 5.42
N SER A 118 -10.87 -4.18 4.92
CA SER A 118 -10.56 -4.16 3.49
C SER A 118 -9.72 -5.38 3.15
N LEU A 119 -10.27 -6.30 2.39
CA LEU A 119 -9.60 -7.53 1.98
C LEU A 119 -9.02 -7.39 0.58
N ALA A 120 -7.75 -7.76 0.45
CA ALA A 120 -7.07 -7.92 -0.83
C ALA A 120 -6.34 -9.27 -0.87
N PHE A 121 -6.08 -9.79 -2.06
CA PHE A 121 -5.33 -11.02 -2.23
C PHE A 121 -4.41 -10.99 -3.44
N GLU A 122 -3.36 -11.81 -3.40
CA GLU A 122 -2.50 -12.10 -4.52
C GLU A 122 -2.14 -13.59 -4.57
N ILE A 123 -2.21 -14.20 -5.76
CA ILE A 123 -1.79 -15.58 -5.97
C ILE A 123 -0.27 -15.57 -6.07
N VAL A 124 0.41 -16.07 -5.04
CA VAL A 124 1.88 -16.08 -4.96
C VAL A 124 2.49 -17.36 -5.52
N ASN A 125 1.76 -18.46 -5.50
CA ASN A 125 2.13 -19.71 -6.14
C ASN A 125 0.89 -20.37 -6.76
N PRO A 126 0.75 -20.35 -8.09
CA PRO A 126 -0.41 -20.91 -8.76
C PRO A 126 -0.42 -22.44 -8.81
N ASP A 127 0.65 -23.11 -8.41
CA ASP A 127 0.81 -24.56 -8.38
C ASP A 127 1.67 -24.99 -7.21
N ALA A 128 1.04 -25.20 -6.07
CA ALA A 128 1.72 -25.63 -4.84
C ALA A 128 1.78 -27.17 -4.70
N GLY A 129 1.36 -27.93 -5.73
CA GLY A 129 1.25 -29.38 -5.73
C GLY A 129 -0.13 -29.85 -5.27
N GLU A 130 -0.45 -31.13 -5.53
CA GLU A 130 -1.68 -31.79 -5.07
C GLU A 130 -2.99 -31.05 -5.45
N GLY A 131 -3.00 -30.31 -6.55
CA GLY A 131 -4.17 -29.51 -6.96
C GLY A 131 -4.39 -28.24 -6.13
N GLN A 132 -3.39 -27.78 -5.41
CA GLN A 132 -3.45 -26.60 -4.54
C GLN A 132 -2.66 -25.42 -5.10
N MET A 133 -2.93 -24.23 -4.58
CA MET A 133 -2.21 -22.99 -4.81
C MET A 133 -2.03 -22.21 -3.51
N GLU A 134 -1.04 -21.31 -3.48
CA GLU A 134 -0.80 -20.41 -2.35
C GLU A 134 -1.26 -19.00 -2.69
N VAL A 135 -1.99 -18.41 -1.75
CA VAL A 135 -2.55 -17.07 -1.86
C VAL A 135 -2.09 -16.25 -0.65
N LEU A 136 -1.68 -15.02 -0.90
CA LEU A 136 -1.41 -14.04 0.13
C LEU A 136 -2.67 -13.19 0.34
N LEU A 137 -3.09 -13.12 1.61
CA LEU A 137 -4.17 -12.24 2.07
C LEU A 137 -3.58 -11.01 2.71
#